data_a3e5208247c890fa63cab7aeec417b85
#
_entry.id   a3e5208247c890fa63cab7aeec417b85
#
_cell.length_a   1.000
_cell.length_b   1.000
_cell.length_c   1.000
_cell.angle_alpha   90.00
_cell.angle_beta   90.00
_cell.angle_gamma   90.00
#
_symmetry.space_group_name_H-M   'P 1'
#
loop_
_entity.id
_entity.type
_entity.pdbx_description
1 polymer ?
#
loop_
_entity_poly.entity_id
_entity_poly.type
_entity_poly.pdbx_seq_one_letter_code
_entity_poly.pdbx_strand_id
1 'polypeptide(L)'
;MATKKKKKHQFPTAYTVIIIVLLLVQLLTFVIPAGNYATIAYDTSNKDFVVTRPSGKKYKEPATQATLKKHKVNIAVKKFKDGTIYKPVAIPNSYERINLKKSNLWQAINQFFTSQVQGIAQSVDIIAFVLILGGCIGVVHANGAINSGMQALSKKIKGKQVLLIILVMGLISLGGTTFGLAEETMAMYPILIPVFLLAGYDTMTVLGTIFLGTSIGTMISTINPFSTIIASNTAGVNFARALPLRITMWVICTVVGMIYVIRYAEKVRKDPTKSVVYDQYEEDREKYLNDADFNKPANFTWQQKLSLIIFGIAFIVMIWGVQQKGWYFTEISVVFLTAGYLMAIFSGLSEHKVVQAFVDGASDLLGVALTIGLARAVSIVMDDSHTSDTIMHFFSQQISGMSPLIFIWFLFIVYIILGFFIQSSSGLAVLSMPIMAPLANVVGIDRASVIDAYNWGLGFISLVAPTGLILMSLMMVNIDFNKWFKWCWKLLVIEFVLCLVALGVGLLVY
;
A
#
# COMPACT_ATOMS: atom_id res chain seq x y z
N MET A 1 1.39 -20.18 47.61
CA MET A 1 0.38 -20.41 46.57
C MET A 1 0.82 -19.67 45.32
N ALA A 2 1.36 -20.37 44.34
CA ALA A 2 1.80 -19.74 43.08
C ALA A 2 0.56 -19.43 42.22
N THR A 3 0.26 -18.16 42.05
CA THR A 3 -0.79 -17.67 41.13
C THR A 3 -0.42 -18.07 39.71
N LYS A 4 -1.10 -19.04 39.14
CA LYS A 4 -1.07 -19.36 37.71
C LYS A 4 -1.43 -18.08 36.92
N LYS A 5 -0.42 -17.36 36.37
CA LYS A 5 -0.66 -16.34 35.36
C LYS A 5 -1.46 -17.00 34.23
N LYS A 6 -2.72 -16.64 34.06
CA LYS A 6 -3.50 -16.99 32.85
C LYS A 6 -2.68 -16.55 31.65
N LYS A 7 -2.24 -17.49 30.81
CA LYS A 7 -1.67 -17.19 29.50
C LYS A 7 -2.71 -16.31 28.76
N LYS A 8 -2.44 -15.01 28.64
CA LYS A 8 -3.20 -14.16 27.70
C LYS A 8 -2.98 -14.77 26.33
N HIS A 9 -4.05 -15.14 25.64
CA HIS A 9 -3.99 -15.49 24.23
C HIS A 9 -3.40 -14.27 23.50
N GLN A 10 -2.12 -14.35 23.16
CA GLN A 10 -1.49 -13.37 22.29
C GLN A 10 -2.02 -13.59 20.87
N PHE A 11 -2.34 -12.50 20.18
CA PHE A 11 -2.73 -12.57 18.77
C PHE A 11 -1.54 -13.11 17.95
N PRO A 12 -1.79 -13.90 16.88
CA PRO A 12 -0.71 -14.39 16.03
C PRO A 12 0.14 -13.25 15.46
N THR A 13 1.43 -13.50 15.28
CA THR A 13 2.34 -12.53 14.64
C THR A 13 1.93 -12.26 13.19
N ALA A 14 2.38 -11.14 12.60
CA ALA A 14 2.14 -10.81 11.20
C ALA A 14 2.48 -11.96 10.25
N TYR A 15 3.60 -12.64 10.47
CA TYR A 15 4.01 -13.82 9.71
C TYR A 15 2.95 -14.94 9.78
N THR A 16 2.51 -15.29 10.99
CA THR A 16 1.51 -16.33 11.20
C THR A 16 0.19 -15.98 10.51
N VAL A 17 -0.24 -14.72 10.60
CA VAL A 17 -1.47 -14.25 9.93
C VAL A 17 -1.38 -14.41 8.42
N ILE A 18 -0.27 -14.00 7.79
CA ILE A 18 -0.07 -14.15 6.34
C ILE A 18 -0.02 -15.62 5.94
N ILE A 19 0.65 -16.49 6.72
CA ILE A 19 0.70 -17.93 6.47
C ILE A 19 -0.71 -18.54 6.53
N ILE A 20 -1.54 -18.13 7.50
CA ILE A 20 -2.94 -18.58 7.58
C ILE A 20 -3.73 -18.13 6.35
N VAL A 21 -3.59 -16.87 5.93
CA VAL A 21 -4.24 -16.37 4.71
C VAL A 21 -3.79 -17.15 3.48
N LEU A 22 -2.48 -17.40 3.35
CA LEU A 22 -1.92 -18.18 2.25
C LEU A 22 -2.48 -19.61 2.22
N LEU A 23 -2.60 -20.27 3.38
CA LEU A 23 -3.24 -21.59 3.50
C LEU A 23 -4.70 -21.54 3.08
N LEU A 24 -5.47 -20.55 3.53
CA LEU A 24 -6.87 -20.39 3.14
C LEU A 24 -7.01 -20.21 1.62
N VAL A 25 -6.16 -19.38 1.02
CA VAL A 25 -6.15 -19.17 -0.42
C VAL A 25 -5.77 -20.46 -1.15
N GLN A 26 -4.76 -21.18 -0.68
CA GLN A 26 -4.40 -22.49 -1.25
C GLN A 26 -5.57 -23.48 -1.19
N LEU A 27 -6.35 -23.50 -0.11
CA LEU A 27 -7.55 -24.33 0.00
C LEU A 27 -8.64 -23.89 -0.98
N LEU A 28 -8.82 -22.58 -1.19
CA LEU A 28 -9.79 -22.06 -2.15
C LEU A 28 -9.48 -22.51 -3.59
N THR A 29 -8.21 -22.72 -3.95
CA THR A 29 -7.85 -23.20 -5.30
C THR A 29 -8.37 -24.61 -5.61
N PHE A 30 -8.73 -25.42 -4.62
CA PHE A 30 -9.38 -26.72 -4.84
C PHE A 30 -10.88 -26.61 -5.11
N VAL A 31 -11.51 -25.51 -4.68
CA VAL A 31 -12.95 -25.26 -4.80
C VAL A 31 -13.27 -24.44 -6.04
N ILE A 32 -12.48 -23.39 -6.27
CA ILE A 32 -12.68 -22.46 -7.40
C ILE A 32 -12.09 -23.12 -8.66
N PRO A 33 -12.87 -23.27 -9.74
CA PRO A 33 -12.35 -23.83 -10.98
C PRO A 33 -11.35 -22.87 -11.62
N ALA A 34 -10.32 -23.41 -12.27
CA ALA A 34 -9.38 -22.63 -13.04
C ALA A 34 -10.00 -22.08 -14.33
N GLY A 35 -9.64 -20.85 -14.69
CA GLY A 35 -10.06 -20.23 -15.94
C GLY A 35 -9.26 -18.97 -16.22
N ASN A 36 -9.13 -18.61 -17.48
CA ASN A 36 -8.42 -17.42 -17.90
C ASN A 36 -9.22 -16.63 -18.91
N TYR A 37 -8.99 -15.32 -18.91
CA TYR A 37 -9.25 -14.46 -20.06
C TYR A 37 -8.07 -14.54 -21.04
N ALA A 38 -8.34 -14.39 -22.35
CA ALA A 38 -7.27 -14.06 -23.28
C ALA A 38 -6.71 -12.68 -22.92
N THR A 39 -5.41 -12.48 -23.15
CA THR A 39 -4.75 -11.21 -22.84
C THR A 39 -4.02 -10.64 -24.06
N ILE A 40 -3.86 -9.32 -24.10
CA ILE A 40 -3.09 -8.60 -25.12
C ILE A 40 -2.03 -7.75 -24.45
N ALA A 41 -0.80 -7.87 -24.92
CA ALA A 41 0.34 -7.11 -24.42
C ALA A 41 1.18 -6.54 -25.58
N TYR A 42 1.84 -5.41 -25.36
CA TYR A 42 2.72 -4.82 -26.39
C TYR A 42 4.13 -5.37 -26.21
N ASP A 43 4.68 -5.91 -27.30
CA ASP A 43 6.08 -6.34 -27.39
C ASP A 43 6.93 -5.17 -27.90
N THR A 44 7.72 -4.59 -27.02
CA THR A 44 8.59 -3.45 -27.35
C THR A 44 9.69 -3.82 -28.33
N SER A 45 10.14 -5.08 -28.32
CA SER A 45 11.23 -5.57 -29.18
C SER A 45 10.77 -5.72 -30.62
N ASN A 46 9.57 -6.26 -30.82
CA ASN A 46 9.03 -6.52 -32.17
C ASN A 46 8.04 -5.44 -32.63
N LYS A 47 7.65 -4.52 -31.75
CA LYS A 47 6.65 -3.45 -31.97
C LYS A 47 5.26 -3.97 -32.38
N ASP A 48 4.92 -5.18 -31.98
CA ASP A 48 3.67 -5.86 -32.25
C ASP A 48 2.86 -6.08 -30.96
N PHE A 49 1.59 -6.43 -31.10
CA PHE A 49 0.81 -6.99 -30.00
C PHE A 49 1.01 -8.51 -29.92
N VAL A 50 1.26 -9.02 -28.73
CA VAL A 50 1.21 -10.45 -28.40
C VAL A 50 -0.13 -10.74 -27.75
N VAL A 51 -0.95 -11.54 -28.41
CA VAL A 51 -2.22 -12.04 -27.88
C VAL A 51 -1.97 -13.44 -27.31
N THR A 52 -2.28 -13.62 -26.02
CA THR A 52 -2.23 -14.92 -25.35
C THR A 52 -3.65 -15.42 -25.14
N ARG A 53 -3.96 -16.60 -25.69
CA ARG A 53 -5.26 -17.25 -25.49
C ARG A 53 -5.39 -17.84 -24.08
N PRO A 54 -6.60 -18.13 -23.57
CA PRO A 54 -6.78 -18.81 -22.28
C PRO A 54 -5.98 -20.13 -22.15
N SER A 55 -5.80 -20.84 -23.28
CA SER A 55 -4.98 -22.05 -23.38
C SER A 55 -3.45 -21.83 -23.29
N GLY A 56 -3.01 -20.57 -23.13
CA GLY A 56 -1.58 -20.21 -23.12
C GLY A 56 -0.94 -20.05 -24.51
N LYS A 57 -1.66 -20.39 -25.62
CA LYS A 57 -1.14 -20.22 -26.96
C LYS A 57 -1.00 -18.75 -27.32
N LYS A 58 0.21 -18.35 -27.75
CA LYS A 58 0.55 -16.98 -28.13
C LYS A 58 0.58 -16.81 -29.64
N TYR A 59 0.12 -15.66 -30.13
CA TYR A 59 0.27 -15.23 -31.51
C TYR A 59 0.45 -13.72 -31.59
N LYS A 60 1.05 -13.24 -32.67
CA LYS A 60 1.34 -11.82 -32.88
C LYS A 60 0.29 -11.21 -33.79
N GLU A 61 -0.07 -9.98 -33.50
CA GLU A 61 -0.91 -9.13 -34.37
C GLU A 61 -0.29 -7.73 -34.46
N PRO A 62 -0.50 -6.99 -35.55
CA PRO A 62 0.04 -5.64 -35.69
C PRO A 62 -0.42 -4.71 -34.56
N ALA A 63 0.49 -3.89 -34.03
CA ALA A 63 0.17 -2.94 -32.96
C ALA A 63 -0.57 -1.70 -33.50
N THR A 64 -1.84 -1.92 -33.89
CA THR A 64 -2.76 -0.92 -34.46
C THR A 64 -4.03 -0.74 -33.62
N GLN A 65 -4.71 0.41 -33.79
CA GLN A 65 -6.00 0.64 -33.14
C GLN A 65 -7.08 -0.33 -33.67
N ALA A 66 -6.96 -0.79 -34.91
CA ALA A 66 -7.87 -1.78 -35.48
C ALA A 66 -7.78 -3.13 -34.76
N THR A 67 -6.58 -3.58 -34.42
CA THR A 67 -6.35 -4.78 -33.60
C THR A 67 -7.05 -4.68 -32.23
N LEU A 68 -6.87 -3.57 -31.53
CA LEU A 68 -7.53 -3.35 -30.22
C LEU A 68 -9.06 -3.34 -30.35
N LYS A 69 -9.62 -2.68 -31.39
CA LYS A 69 -11.07 -2.70 -31.67
C LYS A 69 -11.58 -4.10 -31.97
N LYS A 70 -10.85 -4.90 -32.78
CA LYS A 70 -11.17 -6.31 -33.07
C LYS A 70 -11.34 -7.12 -31.78
N HIS A 71 -10.47 -6.88 -30.81
CA HIS A 71 -10.50 -7.55 -29.49
C HIS A 71 -11.38 -6.82 -28.46
N LYS A 72 -12.17 -5.82 -28.86
CA LYS A 72 -13.03 -5.03 -27.96
C LYS A 72 -12.27 -4.36 -26.81
N VAL A 73 -10.98 -4.13 -26.99
CA VAL A 73 -10.13 -3.43 -26.02
C VAL A 73 -10.21 -1.93 -26.31
N ASN A 74 -10.85 -1.18 -25.43
CA ASN A 74 -11.11 0.25 -25.63
C ASN A 74 -9.98 1.14 -25.05
N ILE A 75 -8.76 0.85 -25.44
CA ILE A 75 -7.54 1.57 -25.04
C ILE A 75 -6.87 2.15 -26.28
N ALA A 76 -6.32 3.36 -26.18
CA ALA A 76 -5.54 3.94 -27.27
C ALA A 76 -4.20 3.22 -27.43
N VAL A 77 -3.83 2.85 -28.66
CA VAL A 77 -2.55 2.20 -28.99
C VAL A 77 -1.36 2.96 -28.40
N LYS A 78 -1.41 4.29 -28.39
CA LYS A 78 -0.35 5.14 -27.82
C LYS A 78 -0.02 4.75 -26.38
N LYS A 79 -1.01 4.36 -25.56
CA LYS A 79 -0.82 4.00 -24.14
C LYS A 79 -0.02 2.71 -23.92
N PHE A 80 -0.03 1.83 -24.89
CA PHE A 80 0.82 0.65 -24.90
C PHE A 80 2.25 1.00 -25.37
N LYS A 81 2.36 1.86 -26.39
CA LYS A 81 3.65 2.23 -26.97
C LYS A 81 4.49 3.13 -26.07
N ASP A 82 3.86 4.00 -25.29
CA ASP A 82 4.53 4.90 -24.33
C ASP A 82 4.79 4.25 -22.94
N GLY A 83 4.44 2.96 -22.79
CA GLY A 83 4.65 2.20 -21.56
C GLY A 83 3.65 2.51 -20.44
N THR A 84 2.65 3.37 -20.67
CA THR A 84 1.60 3.63 -19.65
C THR A 84 0.86 2.33 -19.30
N ILE A 85 0.59 1.47 -20.29
CA ILE A 85 0.05 0.13 -20.10
C ILE A 85 1.17 -0.87 -20.39
N TYR A 86 1.82 -1.34 -19.34
CA TYR A 86 2.97 -2.27 -19.41
C TYR A 86 2.62 -3.71 -19.03
N LYS A 87 1.46 -3.94 -18.39
CA LYS A 87 0.97 -5.28 -18.07
C LYS A 87 0.04 -5.82 -19.15
N PRO A 88 -0.05 -7.16 -19.35
CA PRO A 88 -1.03 -7.74 -20.22
C PRO A 88 -2.45 -7.35 -19.81
N VAL A 89 -3.28 -6.94 -20.77
CA VAL A 89 -4.66 -6.48 -20.57
C VAL A 89 -5.61 -7.61 -20.95
N ALA A 90 -6.60 -7.89 -20.10
CA ALA A 90 -7.61 -8.90 -20.36
C ALA A 90 -8.49 -8.50 -21.54
N ILE A 91 -8.84 -9.46 -22.41
CA ILE A 91 -9.74 -9.29 -23.54
C ILE A 91 -11.17 -9.59 -23.08
N PRO A 92 -12.12 -8.64 -23.20
CA PRO A 92 -13.50 -8.86 -22.79
C PRO A 92 -14.16 -10.06 -23.49
N ASN A 93 -15.02 -10.78 -22.78
CA ASN A 93 -15.77 -11.94 -23.28
C ASN A 93 -14.92 -13.12 -23.81
N SER A 94 -13.66 -13.21 -23.41
CA SER A 94 -12.75 -14.27 -23.83
C SER A 94 -12.47 -15.30 -22.73
N TYR A 95 -13.25 -15.26 -21.64
CA TYR A 95 -13.07 -16.21 -20.54
C TYR A 95 -13.35 -17.64 -20.98
N GLU A 96 -12.43 -18.54 -20.66
CA GLU A 96 -12.58 -19.97 -20.83
C GLU A 96 -12.14 -20.71 -19.57
N ARG A 97 -12.93 -21.72 -19.19
CA ARG A 97 -12.49 -22.65 -18.14
C ARG A 97 -11.33 -23.48 -18.65
N ILE A 98 -10.32 -23.61 -17.81
CA ILE A 98 -9.14 -24.43 -18.11
C ILE A 98 -9.26 -25.73 -17.32
N ASN A 99 -9.22 -26.86 -18.05
CA ASN A 99 -9.14 -28.18 -17.42
C ASN A 99 -7.70 -28.42 -16.93
N LEU A 100 -7.30 -27.71 -15.87
CA LEU A 100 -6.10 -28.11 -15.14
C LEU A 100 -6.38 -29.42 -14.42
N LYS A 101 -5.48 -30.40 -14.54
CA LYS A 101 -5.50 -31.55 -13.64
C LYS A 101 -5.47 -31.00 -12.21
N LYS A 102 -6.46 -31.34 -11.40
CA LYS A 102 -6.48 -30.94 -9.99
C LYS A 102 -5.12 -31.28 -9.38
N SER A 103 -4.47 -30.30 -8.81
CA SER A 103 -3.21 -30.48 -8.11
C SER A 103 -3.40 -31.59 -7.06
N ASN A 104 -2.54 -32.58 -7.05
CA ASN A 104 -2.53 -33.53 -5.95
C ASN A 104 -2.01 -32.82 -4.69
N LEU A 105 -2.22 -33.44 -3.52
CA LEU A 105 -1.81 -32.84 -2.24
C LEU A 105 -0.32 -32.46 -2.23
N TRP A 106 0.54 -33.28 -2.83
CA TRP A 106 1.98 -33.01 -2.92
C TRP A 106 2.30 -31.77 -3.74
N GLN A 107 1.63 -31.60 -4.87
CA GLN A 107 1.77 -30.39 -5.72
C GLN A 107 1.30 -29.14 -4.99
N ALA A 108 0.19 -29.22 -4.27
CA ALA A 108 -0.33 -28.10 -3.47
C ALA A 108 0.63 -27.72 -2.33
N ILE A 109 1.20 -28.70 -1.62
CA ILE A 109 2.22 -28.48 -0.60
C ILE A 109 3.45 -27.81 -1.23
N ASN A 110 3.93 -28.33 -2.35
CA ASN A 110 5.08 -27.75 -3.06
C ASN A 110 4.79 -26.31 -3.50
N GLN A 111 3.61 -26.04 -4.07
CA GLN A 111 3.19 -24.69 -4.47
C GLN A 111 3.14 -23.74 -3.28
N PHE A 112 2.61 -24.19 -2.14
CA PHE A 112 2.56 -23.41 -0.91
C PHE A 112 3.93 -22.90 -0.47
N PHE A 113 4.96 -23.77 -0.48
CA PHE A 113 6.32 -23.36 -0.14
C PHE A 113 7.02 -22.57 -1.26
N THR A 114 6.86 -23.00 -2.49
CA THR A 114 7.48 -22.35 -3.64
C THR A 114 6.96 -20.91 -3.81
N SER A 115 5.67 -20.67 -3.61
CA SER A 115 5.08 -19.32 -3.72
C SER A 115 5.69 -18.33 -2.72
N GLN A 116 6.08 -18.78 -1.53
CA GLN A 116 6.74 -17.92 -0.54
C GLN A 116 8.13 -17.48 -1.02
N VAL A 117 8.92 -18.40 -1.55
CA VAL A 117 10.24 -18.10 -2.13
C VAL A 117 10.10 -17.19 -3.36
N GLN A 118 9.14 -17.50 -4.23
CA GLN A 118 8.85 -16.67 -5.41
C GLN A 118 8.33 -15.28 -5.01
N GLY A 119 7.54 -15.19 -3.95
CA GLY A 119 7.06 -13.92 -3.41
C GLY A 119 8.21 -13.01 -2.96
N ILE A 120 9.20 -13.57 -2.28
CA ILE A 120 10.44 -12.85 -1.91
C ILE A 120 11.20 -12.44 -3.17
N ALA A 121 11.40 -13.36 -4.11
CA ALA A 121 12.14 -13.09 -5.35
C ALA A 121 11.46 -12.03 -6.24
N GLN A 122 10.12 -12.03 -6.31
CA GLN A 122 9.36 -11.04 -7.07
C GLN A 122 9.22 -9.68 -6.38
N SER A 123 9.57 -9.59 -5.11
CA SER A 123 9.52 -8.35 -4.32
C SER A 123 10.91 -7.84 -3.94
N VAL A 124 11.96 -8.35 -4.57
CA VAL A 124 13.35 -8.04 -4.20
C VAL A 124 13.68 -6.55 -4.32
N ASP A 125 13.08 -5.86 -5.26
CA ASP A 125 13.21 -4.40 -5.45
C ASP A 125 12.67 -3.62 -4.25
N ILE A 126 11.49 -3.99 -3.75
CA ILE A 126 10.88 -3.38 -2.55
C ILE A 126 11.69 -3.76 -1.30
N ILE A 127 12.08 -5.02 -1.20
CA ILE A 127 12.89 -5.52 -0.08
C ILE A 127 14.22 -4.77 0.00
N ALA A 128 14.93 -4.63 -1.15
CA ALA A 128 16.18 -3.90 -1.22
C ALA A 128 15.99 -2.42 -0.82
N PHE A 129 14.93 -1.77 -1.31
CA PHE A 129 14.58 -0.41 -0.92
C PHE A 129 14.42 -0.27 0.60
N VAL A 130 13.62 -1.14 1.22
CA VAL A 130 13.36 -1.11 2.67
C VAL A 130 14.63 -1.30 3.48
N LEU A 131 15.50 -2.24 3.07
CA LEU A 131 16.77 -2.48 3.77
C LEU A 131 17.77 -1.31 3.61
N ILE A 132 17.90 -0.76 2.39
CA ILE A 132 18.75 0.43 2.14
C ILE A 132 18.28 1.62 2.98
N LEU A 133 16.97 1.82 3.02
CA LEU A 133 16.36 2.88 3.79
C LEU A 133 16.62 2.72 5.30
N GLY A 134 16.44 1.50 5.82
CA GLY A 134 16.77 1.15 7.21
C GLY A 134 18.24 1.45 7.53
N GLY A 135 19.15 1.06 6.63
CA GLY A 135 20.57 1.37 6.74
C GLY A 135 20.86 2.88 6.80
N CYS A 136 20.22 3.67 5.94
CA CYS A 136 20.35 5.13 5.97
C CYS A 136 19.89 5.73 7.31
N ILE A 137 18.75 5.25 7.83
CA ILE A 137 18.21 5.65 9.13
C ILE A 137 19.21 5.29 10.26
N GLY A 138 19.79 4.08 10.20
CA GLY A 138 20.81 3.64 11.14
C GLY A 138 22.01 4.59 11.19
N VAL A 139 22.52 5.05 10.04
CA VAL A 139 23.61 6.03 9.97
C VAL A 139 23.22 7.38 10.57
N VAL A 140 22.01 7.88 10.26
CA VAL A 140 21.49 9.14 10.83
C VAL A 140 21.27 9.04 12.34
N HIS A 141 20.87 7.86 12.82
CA HIS A 141 20.73 7.60 14.26
C HIS A 141 22.08 7.57 14.96
N ALA A 142 23.05 6.84 14.40
CA ALA A 142 24.38 6.67 14.97
C ALA A 142 25.19 7.96 15.11
N ASN A 143 24.99 8.95 14.23
CA ASN A 143 25.62 10.25 14.36
C ASN A 143 24.88 11.21 15.33
N GLY A 144 23.77 10.75 15.93
CA GLY A 144 22.97 11.51 16.89
C GLY A 144 22.07 12.59 16.27
N ALA A 145 21.97 12.66 14.94
CA ALA A 145 21.18 13.69 14.26
C ALA A 145 19.69 13.62 14.59
N ILE A 146 19.14 12.40 14.73
CA ILE A 146 17.73 12.19 15.11
C ILE A 146 17.51 12.76 16.50
N ASN A 147 18.36 12.44 17.49
CA ASN A 147 18.22 12.91 18.86
C ASN A 147 18.32 14.43 18.97
N SER A 148 19.29 15.03 18.30
CA SER A 148 19.46 16.50 18.28
C SER A 148 18.31 17.21 17.56
N GLY A 149 17.83 16.61 16.45
CA GLY A 149 16.65 17.09 15.72
C GLY A 149 15.38 17.03 16.56
N MET A 150 15.17 15.95 17.29
CA MET A 150 14.03 15.78 18.21
C MET A 150 14.05 16.81 19.34
N GLN A 151 15.22 17.03 19.97
CA GLN A 151 15.35 18.05 21.01
C GLN A 151 15.02 19.46 20.48
N ALA A 152 15.50 19.80 19.28
CA ALA A 152 15.18 21.08 18.64
C ALA A 152 13.68 21.23 18.31
N LEU A 153 13.06 20.13 17.82
CA LEU A 153 11.66 20.08 17.46
C LEU A 153 10.74 20.13 18.68
N SER A 154 11.06 19.40 19.75
CA SER A 154 10.31 19.35 21.01
C SER A 154 10.09 20.75 21.59
N LYS A 155 11.11 21.61 21.55
CA LYS A 155 11.00 23.00 22.00
C LYS A 155 10.02 23.82 21.15
N LYS A 156 9.91 23.55 19.82
CA LYS A 156 9.02 24.28 18.90
C LYS A 156 7.59 23.77 18.94
N ILE A 157 7.36 22.47 19.25
CA ILE A 157 6.03 21.84 19.25
C ILE A 157 5.29 22.10 20.56
N LYS A 158 5.95 22.54 21.62
CA LYS A 158 5.33 22.80 22.94
C LYS A 158 4.10 23.71 22.77
N GLY A 159 2.91 23.17 23.10
CA GLY A 159 1.62 23.85 22.91
C GLY A 159 0.97 23.68 21.53
N LYS A 160 1.61 23.03 20.57
CA LYS A 160 1.11 22.83 19.20
C LYS A 160 1.12 21.36 18.75
N GLN A 161 0.96 20.42 19.67
CA GLN A 161 1.09 18.99 19.41
C GLN A 161 0.12 18.48 18.33
N VAL A 162 -1.14 18.99 18.34
CA VAL A 162 -2.16 18.64 17.33
C VAL A 162 -1.71 18.99 15.92
N LEU A 163 -0.97 20.10 15.76
CA LEU A 163 -0.45 20.53 14.45
C LEU A 163 0.50 19.49 13.85
N LEU A 164 1.24 18.75 14.69
CA LEU A 164 2.11 17.64 14.22
C LEU A 164 1.28 16.57 13.52
N ILE A 165 0.15 16.14 14.12
CA ILE A 165 -0.74 15.14 13.50
C ILE A 165 -1.29 15.68 12.17
N ILE A 166 -1.80 16.92 12.16
CA ILE A 166 -2.39 17.54 10.97
C ILE A 166 -1.37 17.62 9.83
N LEU A 167 -0.16 18.13 10.10
CA LEU A 167 0.87 18.28 9.08
C LEU A 167 1.36 16.92 8.55
N VAL A 168 1.70 16.00 9.44
CA VAL A 168 2.24 14.69 9.04
C VAL A 168 1.19 13.90 8.28
N MET A 169 -0.01 13.74 8.84
CA MET A 169 -1.09 12.99 8.19
C MET A 169 -1.53 13.64 6.88
N GLY A 170 -1.61 14.99 6.84
CA GLY A 170 -1.99 15.73 5.64
C GLY A 170 -1.00 15.58 4.50
N LEU A 171 0.32 15.70 4.78
CA LEU A 171 1.37 15.53 3.78
C LEU A 171 1.44 14.08 3.27
N ILE A 172 1.34 13.10 4.17
CA ILE A 172 1.34 11.69 3.79
C ILE A 172 0.09 11.36 2.94
N SER A 173 -1.09 11.85 3.34
CA SER A 173 -2.33 11.64 2.58
C SER A 173 -2.28 12.32 1.20
N LEU A 174 -1.70 13.52 1.12
CA LEU A 174 -1.45 14.19 -0.17
C LEU A 174 -0.52 13.35 -1.04
N GLY A 175 0.54 12.79 -0.48
CA GLY A 175 1.44 11.87 -1.18
C GLY A 175 0.71 10.62 -1.67
N GLY A 176 -0.11 10.00 -0.82
CA GLY A 176 -0.91 8.82 -1.17
C GLY A 176 -1.85 9.09 -2.36
N THR A 177 -2.61 10.19 -2.33
CA THR A 177 -3.61 10.51 -3.35
C THR A 177 -3.00 10.95 -4.69
N THR A 178 -1.79 11.52 -4.68
CA THR A 178 -1.15 12.07 -5.88
C THR A 178 -0.17 11.11 -6.56
N PHE A 179 0.75 10.52 -5.85
CA PHE A 179 1.76 9.61 -6.42
C PHE A 179 1.79 8.21 -5.79
N GLY A 180 0.83 7.90 -4.90
CA GLY A 180 0.68 6.55 -4.38
C GLY A 180 1.67 6.21 -3.27
N LEU A 181 2.11 7.22 -2.47
CA LEU A 181 2.98 7.02 -1.33
C LEU A 181 2.40 5.93 -0.40
N ALA A 182 3.09 4.81 -0.27
CA ALA A 182 2.66 3.65 0.48
C ALA A 182 3.80 3.04 1.31
N GLU A 183 4.56 2.11 0.74
CA GLU A 183 5.66 1.39 1.41
C GLU A 183 6.76 2.34 1.88
N GLU A 184 6.98 3.44 1.19
CA GLU A 184 7.97 4.47 1.55
C GLU A 184 7.67 5.11 2.92
N THR A 185 6.40 5.06 3.36
CA THR A 185 6.03 5.56 4.69
C THR A 185 6.65 4.78 5.83
N MET A 186 7.11 3.55 5.57
CA MET A 186 7.83 2.73 6.57
C MET A 186 9.06 3.47 7.11
N ALA A 187 9.73 4.25 6.26
CA ALA A 187 10.86 5.11 6.67
C ALA A 187 10.52 6.15 7.73
N MET A 188 9.26 6.56 7.79
CA MET A 188 8.84 7.64 8.68
C MET A 188 8.65 7.17 10.13
N TYR A 189 8.39 5.86 10.35
CA TYR A 189 8.14 5.33 11.69
C TYR A 189 9.32 5.54 12.66
N PRO A 190 10.55 5.10 12.36
CA PRO A 190 11.67 5.28 13.29
C PRO A 190 11.95 6.75 13.62
N ILE A 191 11.61 7.66 12.72
CA ILE A 191 11.82 9.10 12.89
C ILE A 191 10.69 9.72 13.72
N LEU A 192 9.45 9.34 13.44
CA LEU A 192 8.28 9.99 14.02
C LEU A 192 7.86 9.39 15.36
N ILE A 193 8.12 8.10 15.63
CA ILE A 193 7.79 7.48 16.93
C ILE A 193 8.35 8.31 18.09
N PRO A 194 9.66 8.61 18.17
CA PRO A 194 10.19 9.38 19.30
C PRO A 194 9.58 10.79 19.36
N VAL A 195 9.34 11.44 18.23
CA VAL A 195 8.75 12.79 18.17
C VAL A 195 7.34 12.81 18.77
N PHE A 196 6.52 11.82 18.47
CA PHE A 196 5.16 11.72 18.97
C PHE A 196 5.14 11.35 20.46
N LEU A 197 6.01 10.44 20.91
CA LEU A 197 6.16 10.10 22.32
C LEU A 197 6.60 11.32 23.15
N LEU A 198 7.50 12.16 22.63
CA LEU A 198 7.88 13.43 23.25
C LEU A 198 6.73 14.44 23.30
N ALA A 199 5.85 14.43 22.31
CA ALA A 199 4.65 15.25 22.31
C ALA A 199 3.58 14.78 23.30
N GLY A 200 3.81 13.65 24.00
CA GLY A 200 2.90 13.05 24.98
C GLY A 200 1.86 12.13 24.37
N TYR A 201 2.08 11.66 23.15
CA TYR A 201 1.23 10.69 22.46
C TYR A 201 1.77 9.26 22.63
N ASP A 202 1.06 8.27 22.09
CA ASP A 202 1.44 6.86 22.10
C ASP A 202 1.77 6.35 20.68
N THR A 203 2.27 5.11 20.59
CA THR A 203 2.61 4.46 19.33
C THR A 203 1.38 4.18 18.45
N MET A 204 0.18 4.00 19.02
CA MET A 204 -1.08 3.92 18.25
C MET A 204 -1.40 5.23 17.53
N THR A 205 -1.11 6.37 18.15
CA THR A 205 -1.26 7.69 17.51
C THR A 205 -0.30 7.84 16.32
N VAL A 206 0.93 7.36 16.44
CA VAL A 206 1.91 7.34 15.32
C VAL A 206 1.37 6.48 14.18
N LEU A 207 0.96 5.24 14.50
CA LEU A 207 0.38 4.32 13.53
C LEU A 207 -0.82 4.94 12.82
N GLY A 208 -1.78 5.50 13.58
CA GLY A 208 -2.95 6.18 13.03
C GLY A 208 -2.58 7.36 12.14
N THR A 209 -1.58 8.15 12.50
CA THR A 209 -1.17 9.31 11.70
C THR A 209 -0.52 8.90 10.38
N ILE A 210 0.42 7.96 10.40
CA ILE A 210 1.17 7.53 9.21
C ILE A 210 0.29 6.63 8.34
N PHE A 211 -0.19 5.52 8.93
CA PHE A 211 -0.89 4.50 8.16
C PHE A 211 -2.24 4.95 7.63
N LEU A 212 -3.09 5.63 8.44
CA LEU A 212 -4.35 6.17 7.91
C LEU A 212 -4.09 7.31 6.92
N GLY A 213 -3.04 8.12 7.13
CA GLY A 213 -2.66 9.15 6.18
C GLY A 213 -2.42 8.56 4.80
N THR A 214 -1.54 7.59 4.68
CA THR A 214 -1.24 6.94 3.39
C THR A 214 -2.42 6.14 2.84
N SER A 215 -3.10 5.37 3.69
CA SER A 215 -4.18 4.47 3.24
C SER A 215 -5.42 5.22 2.78
N ILE A 216 -5.83 6.29 3.46
CA ILE A 216 -6.93 7.16 3.01
C ILE A 216 -6.51 7.90 1.74
N GLY A 217 -5.26 8.39 1.67
CA GLY A 217 -4.73 9.03 0.47
C GLY A 217 -4.77 8.11 -0.74
N THR A 218 -4.28 6.88 -0.63
CA THR A 218 -4.29 5.90 -1.72
C THR A 218 -5.69 5.37 -2.03
N MET A 219 -6.56 5.24 -1.03
CA MET A 219 -7.97 4.86 -1.20
C MET A 219 -8.71 5.88 -2.06
N ILE A 220 -8.65 7.15 -1.70
CA ILE A 220 -9.28 8.22 -2.48
C ILE A 220 -8.23 8.83 -3.41
N SER A 221 -7.73 7.99 -4.31
CA SER A 221 -6.70 8.36 -5.26
C SER A 221 -7.21 9.35 -6.31
N THR A 222 -6.57 10.50 -6.42
CA THR A 222 -6.93 11.56 -7.39
C THR A 222 -6.21 11.39 -8.73
N ILE A 223 -4.88 11.42 -8.71
CA ILE A 223 -4.00 11.38 -9.89
C ILE A 223 -2.86 10.34 -9.74
N ASN A 224 -3.00 9.41 -8.83
CA ASN A 224 -2.01 8.36 -8.58
C ASN A 224 -1.74 7.55 -9.86
N PRO A 225 -0.47 7.50 -10.34
CA PRO A 225 -0.11 6.81 -11.57
C PRO A 225 -0.31 5.30 -11.50
N PHE A 226 -0.18 4.69 -10.32
CA PHE A 226 -0.25 3.24 -10.13
C PHE A 226 -1.67 2.68 -9.96
N SER A 227 -2.65 3.54 -9.69
CA SER A 227 -4.06 3.14 -9.55
C SER A 227 -4.96 3.91 -10.51
N THR A 228 -5.28 5.17 -10.22
CA THR A 228 -6.26 5.98 -10.96
C THR A 228 -5.88 6.16 -12.42
N ILE A 229 -4.62 6.48 -12.73
CA ILE A 229 -4.20 6.72 -14.12
C ILE A 229 -4.21 5.41 -14.92
N ILE A 230 -3.67 4.31 -14.38
CA ILE A 230 -3.71 3.00 -15.05
C ILE A 230 -5.16 2.54 -15.24
N ALA A 231 -5.99 2.62 -14.20
CA ALA A 231 -7.39 2.24 -14.29
C ALA A 231 -8.15 3.07 -15.34
N SER A 232 -7.95 4.40 -15.35
CA SER A 232 -8.56 5.31 -16.33
C SER A 232 -8.14 5.00 -17.76
N ASN A 233 -6.84 4.77 -17.96
CA ASN A 233 -6.29 4.43 -19.28
C ASN A 233 -6.82 3.08 -19.77
N THR A 234 -6.92 2.09 -18.88
CA THR A 234 -7.41 0.74 -19.19
C THR A 234 -8.93 0.73 -19.43
N ALA A 235 -9.69 1.54 -18.70
CA ALA A 235 -11.12 1.74 -18.91
C ALA A 235 -11.45 2.57 -20.17
N GLY A 236 -10.44 3.25 -20.75
CA GLY A 236 -10.63 4.15 -21.90
C GLY A 236 -11.35 5.47 -21.51
N VAL A 237 -11.09 5.99 -20.31
CA VAL A 237 -11.69 7.21 -19.77
C VAL A 237 -10.60 8.22 -19.40
N ASN A 238 -10.88 9.52 -19.58
CA ASN A 238 -10.01 10.55 -19.06
C ASN A 238 -10.08 10.60 -17.53
N PHE A 239 -8.96 10.48 -16.83
CA PHE A 239 -8.90 10.51 -15.38
C PHE A 239 -9.49 11.79 -14.75
N ALA A 240 -9.44 12.90 -15.49
CA ALA A 240 -9.97 14.19 -15.03
C ALA A 240 -11.50 14.22 -14.92
N ARG A 241 -12.21 13.26 -15.54
CA ARG A 241 -13.68 13.18 -15.54
C ARG A 241 -14.29 13.20 -14.13
N ALA A 242 -13.70 12.41 -13.21
CA ALA A 242 -14.15 12.30 -11.83
C ALA A 242 -13.29 13.10 -10.83
N LEU A 243 -12.33 13.87 -11.29
CA LEU A 243 -11.35 14.55 -10.44
C LEU A 243 -11.98 15.46 -9.38
N PRO A 244 -13.01 16.28 -9.66
CA PRO A 244 -13.63 17.13 -8.62
C PRO A 244 -14.22 16.31 -7.47
N LEU A 245 -14.93 15.22 -7.77
CA LEU A 245 -15.50 14.34 -6.73
C LEU A 245 -14.38 13.66 -5.93
N ARG A 246 -13.35 13.15 -6.59
CA ARG A 246 -12.20 12.51 -5.94
C ARG A 246 -11.48 13.47 -4.99
N ILE A 247 -11.23 14.73 -5.42
CA ILE A 247 -10.61 15.74 -4.56
C ILE A 247 -11.51 16.02 -3.34
N THR A 248 -12.80 16.22 -3.56
CA THR A 248 -13.76 16.48 -2.46
C THR A 248 -13.77 15.31 -1.46
N MET A 249 -13.85 14.07 -1.95
CA MET A 249 -13.85 12.89 -1.11
C MET A 249 -12.52 12.69 -0.39
N TRP A 250 -11.38 12.91 -1.07
CA TRP A 250 -10.07 12.86 -0.43
C TRP A 250 -9.98 13.82 0.74
N VAL A 251 -10.43 15.07 0.58
CA VAL A 251 -10.44 16.06 1.66
C VAL A 251 -11.36 15.60 2.80
N ILE A 252 -12.59 15.16 2.49
CA ILE A 252 -13.55 14.72 3.51
C ILE A 252 -12.99 13.54 4.31
N CYS A 253 -12.56 12.45 3.65
CA CYS A 253 -12.06 11.24 4.30
C CYS A 253 -10.79 11.54 5.10
N THR A 254 -9.86 12.35 4.56
CA THR A 254 -8.65 12.75 5.27
C THR A 254 -8.96 13.57 6.52
N VAL A 255 -9.88 14.53 6.44
CA VAL A 255 -10.30 15.33 7.60
C VAL A 255 -11.00 14.48 8.64
N VAL A 256 -11.86 13.55 8.22
CA VAL A 256 -12.54 12.61 9.15
C VAL A 256 -11.49 11.72 9.85
N GLY A 257 -10.54 11.16 9.10
CA GLY A 257 -9.43 10.39 9.67
C GLY A 257 -8.57 11.22 10.64
N MET A 258 -8.24 12.47 10.28
CA MET A 258 -7.50 13.39 11.16
C MET A 258 -8.25 13.65 12.47
N ILE A 259 -9.54 13.98 12.40
CA ILE A 259 -10.37 14.22 13.58
C ILE A 259 -10.42 12.97 14.47
N TYR A 260 -10.50 11.80 13.87
CA TYR A 260 -10.50 10.53 14.59
C TYR A 260 -9.19 10.33 15.38
N VAL A 261 -8.05 10.49 14.71
CA VAL A 261 -6.72 10.37 15.33
C VAL A 261 -6.51 11.43 16.41
N ILE A 262 -6.84 12.70 16.13
CA ILE A 262 -6.66 13.81 17.06
C ILE A 262 -7.47 13.60 18.34
N ARG A 263 -8.74 13.19 18.21
CA ARG A 263 -9.60 12.93 19.39
C ARG A 263 -9.02 11.83 20.28
N TYR A 264 -8.49 10.78 19.69
CA TYR A 264 -7.82 9.71 20.42
C TYR A 264 -6.50 10.22 21.05
N ALA A 265 -5.66 10.86 20.29
CA ALA A 265 -4.36 11.38 20.72
C ALA A 265 -4.49 12.36 21.91
N GLU A 266 -5.43 13.31 21.84
CA GLU A 266 -5.68 14.26 22.92
C GLU A 266 -6.25 13.59 24.19
N LYS A 267 -7.02 12.51 24.02
CA LYS A 267 -7.49 11.70 25.15
C LYS A 267 -6.34 10.99 25.86
N VAL A 268 -5.42 10.39 25.09
CA VAL A 268 -4.22 9.71 25.62
C VAL A 268 -3.25 10.72 26.24
N ARG A 269 -3.04 11.88 25.61
CA ARG A 269 -2.17 12.94 26.14
C ARG A 269 -2.63 13.46 27.51
N LYS A 270 -3.94 13.58 27.71
CA LYS A 270 -4.52 14.00 29.00
C LYS A 270 -4.47 12.90 30.06
N ASP A 271 -4.58 11.67 29.65
CA ASP A 271 -4.64 10.51 30.53
C ASP A 271 -4.03 9.28 29.79
N PRO A 272 -2.74 9.00 29.98
CA PRO A 272 -2.07 7.88 29.31
C PRO A 272 -2.72 6.52 29.54
N THR A 273 -3.44 6.32 30.66
CA THR A 273 -4.13 5.05 30.95
C THR A 273 -5.25 4.73 29.96
N LYS A 274 -5.70 5.72 29.17
CA LYS A 274 -6.72 5.56 28.11
C LYS A 274 -6.12 5.11 26.77
N SER A 275 -4.79 4.92 26.72
CA SER A 275 -4.13 4.35 25.56
C SER A 275 -4.57 2.90 25.36
N VAL A 276 -4.87 2.51 24.10
CA VAL A 276 -5.16 1.11 23.75
C VAL A 276 -3.90 0.24 23.75
N VAL A 277 -2.74 0.87 23.86
CA VAL A 277 -1.41 0.25 23.96
C VAL A 277 -0.72 0.61 25.30
N TYR A 278 -1.51 0.89 26.33
CA TYR A 278 -0.97 1.26 27.64
C TYR A 278 -0.06 0.20 28.27
N ASP A 279 -0.30 -1.07 27.93
CA ASP A 279 0.49 -2.20 28.40
C ASP A 279 1.94 -2.20 27.90
N GLN A 280 2.25 -1.50 26.81
CA GLN A 280 3.60 -1.30 26.25
C GLN A 280 4.11 0.15 26.35
N TYR A 281 3.33 1.05 26.98
CA TYR A 281 3.61 2.48 26.98
C TYR A 281 4.96 2.84 27.60
N GLU A 282 5.31 2.25 28.73
CA GLU A 282 6.60 2.49 29.40
C GLU A 282 7.75 1.85 28.60
N GLU A 283 7.58 0.62 28.11
CA GLU A 283 8.57 -0.07 27.29
C GLU A 283 8.89 0.73 26.01
N ASP A 284 7.85 1.26 25.33
CA ASP A 284 8.03 2.11 24.16
C ASP A 284 8.82 3.38 24.49
N ARG A 285 8.52 4.02 25.61
CA ARG A 285 9.25 5.21 26.06
C ARG A 285 10.71 4.91 26.42
N GLU A 286 10.97 3.82 27.10
CA GLU A 286 12.33 3.37 27.39
C GLU A 286 13.10 3.09 26.09
N LYS A 287 12.50 2.33 25.18
CA LYS A 287 13.12 1.93 23.92
C LYS A 287 13.48 3.13 23.03
N TYR A 288 12.58 4.10 22.89
CA TYR A 288 12.73 5.18 21.92
C TYR A 288 13.22 6.51 22.51
N LEU A 289 13.22 6.70 23.84
CA LEU A 289 13.56 7.96 24.48
C LEU A 289 14.76 7.88 25.44
N ASN A 290 15.24 6.68 25.82
CA ASN A 290 16.28 6.53 26.85
C ASN A 290 17.67 7.06 26.44
N ASP A 291 18.00 7.10 25.14
CA ASP A 291 19.30 7.58 24.67
C ASP A 291 19.40 9.11 24.57
N ALA A 292 18.31 9.83 24.81
CA ALA A 292 18.26 11.27 24.67
C ALA A 292 18.04 11.95 26.02
N ASP A 293 19.10 12.54 26.59
CA ASP A 293 18.98 13.48 27.71
C ASP A 293 18.36 14.80 27.21
N PHE A 294 17.01 14.81 27.15
CA PHE A 294 16.23 15.94 26.61
C PHE A 294 16.36 17.24 27.41
N ASN A 295 16.98 17.17 28.60
CA ASN A 295 17.23 18.32 29.47
C ASN A 295 18.55 19.03 29.14
N LYS A 296 19.46 18.40 28.40
CA LYS A 296 20.68 19.04 27.94
C LYS A 296 20.40 19.94 26.73
N PRO A 297 21.10 21.09 26.61
CA PRO A 297 21.02 21.89 25.40
C PRO A 297 21.54 21.06 24.22
N ALA A 298 20.72 20.93 23.16
CA ALA A 298 21.13 20.26 21.93
C ALA A 298 22.28 21.03 21.28
N ASN A 299 23.50 20.54 21.40
CA ASN A 299 24.61 21.00 20.58
C ASN A 299 24.46 20.36 19.19
N PHE A 300 23.60 20.96 18.39
CA PHE A 300 23.29 20.50 17.04
C PHE A 300 24.49 20.78 16.13
N THR A 301 25.35 19.77 15.96
CA THR A 301 26.57 19.90 15.14
C THR A 301 26.22 20.11 13.66
N TRP A 302 27.16 20.66 12.89
CA TRP A 302 26.95 20.86 11.46
C TRP A 302 26.79 19.53 10.70
N GLN A 303 27.51 18.47 11.12
CA GLN A 303 27.41 17.12 10.58
C GLN A 303 26.00 16.55 10.75
N GLN A 304 25.43 16.70 11.95
CA GLN A 304 24.05 16.27 12.25
C GLN A 304 23.02 17.02 11.41
N LYS A 305 23.17 18.35 11.29
CA LYS A 305 22.30 19.18 10.43
C LYS A 305 22.38 18.75 8.98
N LEU A 306 23.61 18.54 8.47
CA LEU A 306 23.84 18.12 7.09
C LEU A 306 23.26 16.73 6.82
N SER A 307 23.41 15.78 7.72
CA SER A 307 22.80 14.45 7.58
C SER A 307 21.27 14.52 7.48
N LEU A 308 20.60 15.31 8.31
CA LEU A 308 19.15 15.50 8.20
C LEU A 308 18.73 16.22 6.91
N ILE A 309 19.54 17.19 6.45
CA ILE A 309 19.28 17.90 5.19
C ILE A 309 19.42 16.93 4.01
N ILE A 310 20.50 16.15 3.94
CA ILE A 310 20.74 15.14 2.89
C ILE A 310 19.56 14.13 2.87
N PHE A 311 19.17 13.63 4.04
CA PHE A 311 18.06 12.70 4.18
C PHE A 311 16.72 13.32 3.71
N GLY A 312 16.44 14.57 4.10
CA GLY A 312 15.26 15.31 3.65
C GLY A 312 15.26 15.57 2.14
N ILE A 313 16.42 15.92 1.56
CA ILE A 313 16.58 16.10 0.10
C ILE A 313 16.30 14.78 -0.63
N ALA A 314 16.73 13.63 -0.10
CA ALA A 314 16.45 12.34 -0.70
C ALA A 314 14.94 12.08 -0.87
N PHE A 315 14.10 12.45 0.12
CA PHE A 315 12.64 12.39 0.00
C PHE A 315 12.11 13.34 -1.08
N ILE A 316 12.62 14.56 -1.15
CA ILE A 316 12.20 15.55 -2.17
C ILE A 316 12.53 15.03 -3.57
N VAL A 317 13.76 14.50 -3.77
CA VAL A 317 14.22 13.93 -5.04
C VAL A 317 13.40 12.69 -5.40
N MET A 318 13.09 11.81 -4.43
CA MET A 318 12.19 10.66 -4.62
C MET A 318 10.82 11.13 -5.14
N ILE A 319 10.16 12.06 -4.45
CA ILE A 319 8.84 12.58 -4.83
C ILE A 319 8.87 13.15 -6.25
N TRP A 320 9.88 13.97 -6.55
CA TRP A 320 10.07 14.53 -7.89
C TRP A 320 10.28 13.44 -8.95
N GLY A 321 11.14 12.46 -8.67
CA GLY A 321 11.45 11.36 -9.58
C GLY A 321 10.24 10.48 -9.88
N VAL A 322 9.44 10.12 -8.87
CA VAL A 322 8.21 9.36 -9.06
C VAL A 322 7.21 10.13 -9.92
N GLN A 323 7.01 11.43 -9.63
CA GLN A 323 6.02 12.23 -10.36
C GLN A 323 6.43 12.60 -11.79
N GLN A 324 7.68 13.00 -11.98
CA GLN A 324 8.14 13.56 -13.27
C GLN A 324 8.78 12.53 -14.19
N LYS A 325 9.35 11.47 -13.64
CA LYS A 325 10.11 10.46 -14.38
C LYS A 325 9.50 9.06 -14.31
N GLY A 326 8.46 8.86 -13.48
CA GLY A 326 7.86 7.55 -13.28
C GLY A 326 8.80 6.56 -12.59
N TRP A 327 9.69 7.04 -11.71
CA TRP A 327 10.61 6.20 -10.97
C TRP A 327 9.88 5.17 -10.13
N TYR A 328 10.50 4.00 -10.01
CA TYR A 328 10.03 2.90 -9.20
C TYR A 328 11.09 2.53 -8.14
N PHE A 329 10.92 1.42 -7.43
CA PHE A 329 11.76 1.09 -6.27
C PHE A 329 13.26 1.04 -6.56
N THR A 330 13.68 0.64 -7.78
CA THR A 330 15.09 0.62 -8.15
C THR A 330 15.70 2.01 -8.13
N GLU A 331 15.09 2.98 -8.81
CA GLU A 331 15.57 4.35 -8.88
C GLU A 331 15.47 5.06 -7.52
N ILE A 332 14.40 4.80 -6.77
CA ILE A 332 14.23 5.31 -5.41
C ILE A 332 15.35 4.77 -4.51
N SER A 333 15.66 3.49 -4.60
CA SER A 333 16.77 2.86 -3.86
C SER A 333 18.11 3.52 -4.15
N VAL A 334 18.39 3.86 -5.42
CA VAL A 334 19.61 4.58 -5.82
C VAL A 334 19.68 5.95 -5.15
N VAL A 335 18.57 6.68 -5.04
CA VAL A 335 18.52 7.99 -4.35
C VAL A 335 18.90 7.83 -2.87
N PHE A 336 18.27 6.88 -2.16
CA PHE A 336 18.58 6.67 -0.75
C PHE A 336 19.97 6.08 -0.53
N LEU A 337 20.46 5.18 -1.39
CA LEU A 337 21.82 4.67 -1.31
C LEU A 337 22.84 5.80 -1.50
N THR A 338 22.61 6.69 -2.47
CA THR A 338 23.45 7.88 -2.69
C THR A 338 23.43 8.80 -1.46
N ALA A 339 22.26 9.05 -0.90
CA ALA A 339 22.12 9.82 0.34
C ALA A 339 22.86 9.13 1.50
N GLY A 340 22.79 7.79 1.60
CA GLY A 340 23.53 7.00 2.58
C GLY A 340 25.04 7.19 2.48
N TYR A 341 25.60 7.14 1.28
CA TYR A 341 27.03 7.41 1.06
C TYR A 341 27.41 8.86 1.42
N LEU A 342 26.63 9.84 1.03
CA LEU A 342 26.88 11.24 1.39
C LEU A 342 26.82 11.42 2.90
N MET A 343 25.83 10.84 3.58
CA MET A 343 25.73 10.90 5.03
C MET A 343 26.90 10.18 5.70
N ALA A 344 27.37 9.05 5.17
CA ALA A 344 28.54 8.34 5.65
C ALA A 344 29.79 9.23 5.65
N ILE A 345 30.05 9.91 4.52
CA ILE A 345 31.20 10.81 4.34
C ILE A 345 31.16 11.98 5.32
N PHE A 346 29.98 12.57 5.50
CA PHE A 346 29.82 13.80 6.28
C PHE A 346 29.38 13.58 7.74
N SER A 347 29.14 12.33 8.17
CA SER A 347 28.65 11.98 9.51
C SER A 347 29.63 12.30 10.64
N GLY A 348 30.92 12.34 10.35
CA GLY A 348 32.00 12.40 11.34
C GLY A 348 32.24 11.08 12.09
N LEU A 349 31.63 9.97 11.66
CA LEU A 349 31.83 8.63 12.19
C LEU A 349 32.99 7.93 11.50
N SER A 350 33.64 6.98 12.18
CA SER A 350 34.59 6.08 11.53
C SER A 350 33.88 5.11 10.59
N GLU A 351 34.59 4.62 9.55
CA GLU A 351 34.06 3.66 8.57
C GLU A 351 33.37 2.47 9.25
N HIS A 352 34.03 1.82 10.21
CA HIS A 352 33.48 0.69 10.96
C HIS A 352 32.14 1.01 11.63
N LYS A 353 32.03 2.20 12.24
CA LYS A 353 30.78 2.64 12.86
C LYS A 353 29.68 2.90 11.83
N VAL A 354 30.02 3.46 10.67
CA VAL A 354 29.08 3.71 9.59
C VAL A 354 28.55 2.39 9.05
N VAL A 355 29.43 1.44 8.72
CA VAL A 355 29.03 0.12 8.21
C VAL A 355 28.18 -0.63 9.21
N GLN A 356 28.59 -0.65 10.48
CA GLN A 356 27.81 -1.29 11.54
C GLN A 356 26.45 -0.66 11.69
N ALA A 357 26.37 0.66 11.75
CA ALA A 357 25.11 1.39 11.88
C ALA A 357 24.17 1.16 10.69
N PHE A 358 24.72 1.07 9.47
CA PHE A 358 23.96 0.74 8.28
C PHE A 358 23.39 -0.68 8.34
N VAL A 359 24.21 -1.66 8.72
CA VAL A 359 23.77 -3.07 8.85
C VAL A 359 22.74 -3.24 9.95
N ASP A 360 22.94 -2.60 11.10
CA ASP A 360 21.99 -2.65 12.23
C ASP A 360 20.65 -2.04 11.83
N GLY A 361 20.64 -0.85 11.19
CA GLY A 361 19.42 -0.21 10.72
C GLY A 361 18.70 -0.99 9.62
N ALA A 362 19.43 -1.67 8.73
CA ALA A 362 18.83 -2.58 7.75
C ALA A 362 18.22 -3.81 8.46
N SER A 363 18.89 -4.36 9.47
CA SER A 363 18.41 -5.50 10.26
C SER A 363 17.12 -5.18 11.02
N ASP A 364 16.97 -3.96 11.52
CA ASP A 364 15.74 -3.51 12.18
C ASP A 364 14.51 -3.60 11.26
N LEU A 365 14.69 -3.42 9.95
CA LEU A 365 13.62 -3.51 8.95
C LEU A 365 13.52 -4.87 8.24
N LEU A 366 14.40 -5.84 8.57
CA LEU A 366 14.42 -7.15 7.90
C LEU A 366 13.07 -7.89 8.04
N GLY A 367 12.46 -7.84 9.23
CA GLY A 367 11.15 -8.45 9.47
C GLY A 367 10.06 -7.88 8.56
N VAL A 368 10.04 -6.56 8.42
CA VAL A 368 9.11 -5.86 7.50
C VAL A 368 9.36 -6.28 6.05
N ALA A 369 10.62 -6.27 5.62
CA ALA A 369 11.02 -6.63 4.25
C ALA A 369 10.59 -8.06 3.88
N LEU A 370 10.79 -9.05 4.77
CA LEU A 370 10.35 -10.43 4.55
C LEU A 370 8.83 -10.56 4.51
N THR A 371 8.11 -9.77 5.32
CA THR A 371 6.64 -9.74 5.32
C THR A 371 6.07 -9.33 3.96
N ILE A 372 6.72 -8.40 3.24
CA ILE A 372 6.36 -8.00 1.87
C ILE A 372 6.40 -9.20 0.93
N GLY A 373 7.49 -9.96 0.96
CA GLY A 373 7.64 -11.15 0.12
C GLY A 373 6.59 -12.22 0.41
N LEU A 374 6.30 -12.48 1.69
CA LEU A 374 5.28 -13.45 2.09
C LEU A 374 3.86 -13.02 1.68
N ALA A 375 3.54 -11.72 1.80
CA ALA A 375 2.25 -11.19 1.36
C ALA A 375 2.06 -11.37 -0.16
N ARG A 376 3.15 -11.20 -0.95
CA ARG A 376 3.14 -11.43 -2.40
C ARG A 376 2.82 -12.87 -2.79
N ALA A 377 3.19 -13.84 -1.96
CA ALA A 377 2.91 -15.27 -2.21
C ALA A 377 1.41 -15.55 -2.38
N VAL A 378 0.54 -14.82 -1.69
CA VAL A 378 -0.92 -14.94 -1.81
C VAL A 378 -1.38 -14.68 -3.25
N SER A 379 -0.91 -13.59 -3.86
CA SER A 379 -1.21 -13.27 -5.26
C SER A 379 -0.64 -14.32 -6.22
N ILE A 380 0.57 -14.82 -5.95
CA ILE A 380 1.21 -15.86 -6.79
C ILE A 380 0.37 -17.14 -6.81
N VAL A 381 -0.12 -17.60 -5.65
CA VAL A 381 -0.99 -18.79 -5.58
C VAL A 381 -2.28 -18.57 -6.38
N MET A 382 -2.88 -17.38 -6.30
CA MET A 382 -4.09 -17.05 -7.05
C MET A 382 -3.84 -17.02 -8.57
N ASP A 383 -2.71 -16.46 -9.01
CA ASP A 383 -2.34 -16.33 -10.42
C ASP A 383 -1.97 -17.71 -11.00
N ASP A 384 -1.12 -18.48 -10.32
CA ASP A 384 -0.70 -19.82 -10.76
C ASP A 384 -1.86 -20.82 -10.83
N SER A 385 -2.85 -20.69 -9.94
CA SER A 385 -4.05 -21.53 -9.94
C SER A 385 -5.11 -21.07 -10.95
N HIS A 386 -4.89 -19.95 -11.62
CA HIS A 386 -5.84 -19.34 -12.57
C HIS A 386 -7.23 -19.08 -11.96
N THR A 387 -7.28 -18.75 -10.66
CA THR A 387 -8.55 -18.52 -9.94
C THR A 387 -8.99 -17.06 -9.97
N SER A 388 -8.06 -16.12 -10.12
CA SER A 388 -8.33 -14.67 -10.17
C SER A 388 -9.34 -14.32 -11.27
N ASP A 389 -9.12 -14.83 -12.48
CA ASP A 389 -9.99 -14.58 -13.63
C ASP A 389 -11.36 -15.24 -13.48
N THR A 390 -11.43 -16.41 -12.84
CA THR A 390 -12.70 -17.09 -12.56
C THR A 390 -13.55 -16.31 -11.58
N ILE A 391 -12.97 -15.78 -10.52
CA ILE A 391 -13.65 -14.91 -9.55
C ILE A 391 -14.18 -13.66 -10.25
N MET A 392 -13.35 -13.05 -11.08
CA MET A 392 -13.73 -11.88 -11.87
C MET A 392 -14.91 -12.19 -12.80
N HIS A 393 -14.84 -13.31 -13.52
CA HIS A 393 -15.90 -13.76 -14.43
C HIS A 393 -17.21 -14.01 -13.68
N PHE A 394 -17.15 -14.70 -12.53
CA PHE A 394 -18.34 -14.92 -11.71
C PHE A 394 -19.04 -13.61 -11.33
N PHE A 395 -18.30 -12.64 -10.81
CA PHE A 395 -18.89 -11.34 -10.46
C PHE A 395 -19.41 -10.58 -11.67
N SER A 396 -18.73 -10.64 -12.82
CA SER A 396 -19.19 -9.95 -14.03
C SER A 396 -20.54 -10.47 -14.55
N GLN A 397 -20.88 -11.73 -14.29
CA GLN A 397 -22.15 -12.32 -14.71
C GLN A 397 -23.33 -11.92 -13.80
N GLN A 398 -23.08 -11.54 -12.54
CA GLN A 398 -24.14 -11.16 -11.60
C GLN A 398 -24.77 -9.78 -11.88
N ILE A 399 -24.18 -9.00 -12.77
CA ILE A 399 -24.48 -7.56 -12.94
C ILE A 399 -25.72 -7.33 -13.82
N SER A 400 -26.15 -8.32 -14.60
CA SER A 400 -27.28 -8.17 -15.54
C SER A 400 -28.58 -7.80 -14.83
N GLY A 401 -29.20 -6.67 -15.20
CA GLY A 401 -30.50 -6.23 -14.65
C GLY A 401 -30.44 -5.39 -13.37
N MET A 402 -29.24 -5.06 -12.87
CA MET A 402 -29.11 -4.18 -11.70
C MET A 402 -29.44 -2.72 -12.05
N SER A 403 -30.06 -1.99 -11.11
CA SER A 403 -30.16 -0.53 -11.22
C SER A 403 -28.78 0.13 -11.07
N PRO A 404 -28.56 1.33 -11.62
CA PRO A 404 -27.27 2.04 -11.52
C PRO A 404 -26.68 2.10 -10.11
N LEU A 405 -27.50 2.41 -9.12
CA LEU A 405 -27.07 2.53 -7.73
C LEU A 405 -26.67 1.18 -7.12
N ILE A 406 -27.46 0.15 -7.35
CA ILE A 406 -27.16 -1.20 -6.86
C ILE A 406 -25.89 -1.73 -7.54
N PHE A 407 -25.74 -1.49 -8.84
CA PHE A 407 -24.55 -1.88 -9.60
C PHE A 407 -23.26 -1.29 -9.01
N ILE A 408 -23.22 0.03 -8.76
CA ILE A 408 -21.99 0.68 -8.31
C ILE A 408 -21.62 0.26 -6.87
N TRP A 409 -22.63 0.08 -6.00
CA TRP A 409 -22.40 -0.44 -4.64
C TRP A 409 -21.96 -1.91 -4.64
N PHE A 410 -22.58 -2.73 -5.47
CA PHE A 410 -22.16 -4.12 -5.67
C PHE A 410 -20.71 -4.17 -6.15
N LEU A 411 -20.36 -3.34 -7.11
CA LEU A 411 -19.01 -3.27 -7.65
C LEU A 411 -17.98 -2.84 -6.61
N PHE A 412 -18.33 -1.89 -5.76
CA PHE A 412 -17.50 -1.50 -4.60
C PHE A 412 -17.23 -2.69 -3.67
N ILE A 413 -18.26 -3.48 -3.34
CA ILE A 413 -18.11 -4.70 -2.53
C ILE A 413 -17.24 -5.75 -3.26
N VAL A 414 -17.43 -5.93 -4.56
CA VAL A 414 -16.59 -6.81 -5.37
C VAL A 414 -15.12 -6.41 -5.29
N TYR A 415 -14.82 -5.12 -5.38
CA TYR A 415 -13.44 -4.66 -5.26
C TYR A 415 -12.87 -4.75 -3.84
N ILE A 416 -13.70 -4.69 -2.80
CA ILE A 416 -13.30 -5.05 -1.44
C ILE A 416 -12.86 -6.51 -1.38
N ILE A 417 -13.66 -7.43 -1.95
CA ILE A 417 -13.34 -8.87 -1.97
C ILE A 417 -12.09 -9.15 -2.80
N LEU A 418 -12.04 -8.62 -4.03
CA LEU A 418 -10.88 -8.81 -4.92
C LEU A 418 -9.60 -8.20 -4.33
N GLY A 419 -9.72 -7.03 -3.72
CA GLY A 419 -8.61 -6.33 -3.08
C GLY A 419 -8.03 -7.09 -1.89
N PHE A 420 -8.82 -7.91 -1.19
CA PHE A 420 -8.28 -8.77 -0.15
C PHE A 420 -7.25 -9.77 -0.69
N PHE A 421 -7.48 -10.29 -1.90
CA PHE A 421 -6.59 -11.28 -2.53
C PHE A 421 -5.53 -10.63 -3.41
N ILE A 422 -5.87 -9.54 -4.11
CA ILE A 422 -5.03 -8.88 -5.12
C ILE A 422 -4.73 -7.46 -4.64
N GLN A 423 -3.67 -7.30 -3.84
CA GLN A 423 -3.27 -5.98 -3.30
C GLN A 423 -2.56 -5.09 -4.34
N SER A 424 -2.14 -5.65 -5.48
CA SER A 424 -1.53 -4.85 -6.56
C SER A 424 -2.56 -3.97 -7.25
N SER A 425 -2.53 -2.66 -6.99
CA SER A 425 -3.45 -1.70 -7.62
C SER A 425 -3.36 -1.73 -9.15
N SER A 426 -2.17 -1.61 -9.71
CA SER A 426 -1.97 -1.67 -11.16
C SER A 426 -2.36 -3.03 -11.76
N GLY A 427 -2.08 -4.13 -11.04
CA GLY A 427 -2.48 -5.48 -11.45
C GLY A 427 -3.99 -5.64 -11.52
N LEU A 428 -4.68 -5.29 -10.44
CA LEU A 428 -6.15 -5.38 -10.37
C LEU A 428 -6.82 -4.45 -11.41
N ALA A 429 -6.25 -3.25 -11.66
CA ALA A 429 -6.78 -2.33 -12.66
C ALA A 429 -6.74 -2.93 -14.08
N VAL A 430 -5.59 -3.44 -14.54
CA VAL A 430 -5.46 -4.00 -15.91
C VAL A 430 -6.21 -5.30 -16.09
N LEU A 431 -6.42 -6.06 -15.01
CA LEU A 431 -7.25 -7.26 -15.02
C LEU A 431 -8.74 -6.92 -15.10
N SER A 432 -9.22 -6.01 -14.26
CA SER A 432 -10.65 -5.79 -14.06
C SER A 432 -11.28 -4.74 -14.97
N MET A 433 -10.57 -3.63 -15.27
CA MET A 433 -11.15 -2.52 -16.03
C MET A 433 -11.65 -2.89 -17.44
N PRO A 434 -10.93 -3.73 -18.23
CA PRO A 434 -11.42 -4.13 -19.55
C PRO A 434 -12.76 -4.89 -19.50
N ILE A 435 -13.05 -5.51 -18.37
CA ILE A 435 -14.24 -6.32 -18.14
C ILE A 435 -15.35 -5.49 -17.49
N MET A 436 -15.04 -4.82 -16.37
CA MET A 436 -16.02 -4.12 -15.55
C MET A 436 -16.42 -2.74 -16.10
N ALA A 437 -15.48 -2.01 -16.74
CA ALA A 437 -15.79 -0.69 -17.27
C ALA A 437 -16.82 -0.71 -18.45
N PRO A 438 -16.80 -1.67 -19.40
CA PRO A 438 -17.87 -1.79 -20.41
C PRO A 438 -19.23 -2.10 -19.81
N LEU A 439 -19.32 -2.79 -18.67
CA LEU A 439 -20.60 -3.10 -18.01
C LEU A 439 -21.31 -1.85 -17.48
N ALA A 440 -20.55 -0.80 -17.14
CA ALA A 440 -21.12 0.51 -16.80
C ALA A 440 -22.02 1.05 -17.92
N ASN A 441 -21.62 0.91 -19.19
CA ASN A 441 -22.41 1.35 -20.34
C ASN A 441 -23.74 0.59 -20.47
N VAL A 442 -23.75 -0.70 -20.10
CA VAL A 442 -24.98 -1.55 -20.15
C VAL A 442 -25.98 -1.07 -19.09
N VAL A 443 -25.49 -0.61 -17.94
CA VAL A 443 -26.33 -0.11 -16.85
C VAL A 443 -26.64 1.39 -17.00
N GLY A 444 -26.03 2.07 -17.96
CA GLY A 444 -26.26 3.48 -18.25
C GLY A 444 -25.53 4.46 -17.34
N ILE A 445 -24.35 4.07 -16.80
CA ILE A 445 -23.51 4.94 -15.98
C ILE A 445 -22.16 5.24 -16.63
N ASP A 446 -21.52 6.33 -16.16
CA ASP A 446 -20.17 6.68 -16.62
C ASP A 446 -19.14 5.66 -16.10
N ARG A 447 -18.19 5.27 -16.95
CA ARG A 447 -17.08 4.37 -16.58
C ARG A 447 -16.17 4.94 -15.47
N ALA A 448 -16.16 6.26 -15.31
CA ALA A 448 -15.41 6.92 -14.22
C ALA A 448 -15.88 6.44 -12.85
N SER A 449 -17.18 6.16 -12.68
CA SER A 449 -17.74 5.59 -11.45
C SER A 449 -17.16 4.22 -11.12
N VAL A 450 -16.90 3.38 -12.14
CA VAL A 450 -16.26 2.06 -11.96
C VAL A 450 -14.83 2.22 -11.44
N ILE A 451 -14.10 3.23 -11.91
CA ILE A 451 -12.75 3.53 -11.45
C ILE A 451 -12.77 3.96 -9.97
N ASP A 452 -13.77 4.75 -9.58
CA ASP A 452 -13.94 5.17 -8.19
C ASP A 452 -14.30 3.97 -7.29
N ALA A 453 -15.23 3.12 -7.70
CA ALA A 453 -15.57 1.89 -6.97
C ALA A 453 -14.35 0.97 -6.81
N TYR A 454 -13.52 0.84 -7.85
CA TYR A 454 -12.27 0.09 -7.80
C TYR A 454 -11.28 0.68 -6.80
N ASN A 455 -10.92 1.96 -6.92
CA ASN A 455 -9.95 2.61 -6.04
C ASN A 455 -10.41 2.55 -4.58
N TRP A 456 -11.66 2.91 -4.34
CA TRP A 456 -12.20 3.00 -2.97
C TRP A 456 -12.41 1.63 -2.35
N GLY A 457 -12.84 0.62 -3.13
CA GLY A 457 -13.00 -0.75 -2.64
C GLY A 457 -11.66 -1.40 -2.29
N LEU A 458 -10.67 -1.32 -3.19
CA LEU A 458 -9.32 -1.81 -2.94
C LEU A 458 -8.68 -1.08 -1.75
N GLY A 459 -8.76 0.26 -1.71
CA GLY A 459 -8.16 1.05 -0.65
C GLY A 459 -8.86 0.83 0.70
N PHE A 460 -10.19 0.66 0.71
CA PHE A 460 -10.93 0.36 1.93
C PHE A 460 -10.48 -0.95 2.58
N ILE A 461 -10.40 -2.03 1.81
CA ILE A 461 -9.95 -3.31 2.37
C ILE A 461 -8.48 -3.27 2.79
N SER A 462 -7.65 -2.47 2.13
CA SER A 462 -6.23 -2.30 2.48
C SER A 462 -6.02 -1.72 3.89
N LEU A 463 -7.03 -1.03 4.46
CA LEU A 463 -7.00 -0.58 5.86
C LEU A 463 -6.90 -1.73 6.87
N VAL A 464 -7.33 -2.93 6.50
CA VAL A 464 -7.40 -4.08 7.40
C VAL A 464 -6.94 -5.40 6.76
N ALA A 465 -6.65 -5.44 5.47
CA ALA A 465 -6.20 -6.69 4.83
C ALA A 465 -4.80 -7.08 5.31
N PRO A 466 -4.61 -8.28 5.86
CA PRO A 466 -3.29 -8.74 6.29
C PRO A 466 -2.28 -8.89 5.14
N THR A 467 -2.75 -8.93 3.92
CA THR A 467 -1.94 -8.98 2.69
C THR A 467 -1.44 -7.61 2.25
N GLY A 468 -1.90 -6.54 2.91
CA GLY A 468 -1.54 -5.15 2.62
C GLY A 468 -0.52 -4.57 3.59
N LEU A 469 -0.35 -3.25 3.52
CA LEU A 469 0.65 -2.48 4.26
C LEU A 469 0.45 -2.49 5.80
N ILE A 470 -0.76 -2.84 6.28
CA ILE A 470 -1.09 -2.74 7.71
C ILE A 470 -0.20 -3.61 8.59
N LEU A 471 0.08 -4.86 8.19
CA LEU A 471 0.91 -5.74 9.02
C LEU A 471 2.34 -5.22 9.16
N MET A 472 2.89 -4.66 8.09
CA MET A 472 4.21 -4.02 8.12
C MET A 472 4.22 -2.81 9.05
N SER A 473 3.21 -1.96 8.96
CA SER A 473 3.05 -0.79 9.83
C SER A 473 2.91 -1.18 11.32
N LEU A 474 2.15 -2.24 11.60
CA LEU A 474 2.00 -2.79 12.97
C LEU A 474 3.32 -3.31 13.54
N MET A 475 4.15 -3.96 12.70
CA MET A 475 5.49 -4.42 13.10
C MET A 475 6.40 -3.25 13.49
N MET A 476 6.33 -2.13 12.76
CA MET A 476 7.13 -0.92 13.05
C MET A 476 6.87 -0.35 14.46
N VAL A 477 5.65 -0.50 14.96
CA VAL A 477 5.21 0.02 16.27
C VAL A 477 4.97 -1.07 17.31
N ASN A 478 5.26 -2.32 16.99
CA ASN A 478 5.05 -3.49 17.86
C ASN A 478 3.62 -3.59 18.41
N ILE A 479 2.62 -3.36 17.57
CA ILE A 479 1.19 -3.39 17.96
C ILE A 479 0.51 -4.62 17.34
N ASP A 480 -0.29 -5.32 18.15
CA ASP A 480 -1.10 -6.44 17.67
C ASP A 480 -2.23 -5.98 16.73
N PHE A 481 -2.48 -6.76 15.67
CA PHE A 481 -3.56 -6.51 14.71
C PHE A 481 -4.94 -6.35 15.40
N ASN A 482 -5.21 -7.14 16.45
CA ASN A 482 -6.48 -7.06 17.19
C ASN A 482 -6.67 -5.70 17.89
N LYS A 483 -5.57 -5.09 18.43
CA LYS A 483 -5.62 -3.74 19.01
C LYS A 483 -5.95 -2.70 17.94
N TRP A 484 -5.31 -2.82 16.76
CA TRP A 484 -5.61 -1.99 15.60
C TRP A 484 -7.06 -2.09 15.18
N PHE A 485 -7.57 -3.29 14.92
CA PHE A 485 -8.94 -3.51 14.46
C PHE A 485 -9.97 -2.98 15.44
N LYS A 486 -9.79 -3.23 16.74
CA LYS A 486 -10.65 -2.70 17.80
C LYS A 486 -10.62 -1.18 17.89
N TRP A 487 -9.49 -0.56 17.56
CA TRP A 487 -9.36 0.88 17.56
C TRP A 487 -9.98 1.50 16.30
N CYS A 488 -9.75 0.98 15.12
CA CYS A 488 -10.14 1.62 13.87
C CYS A 488 -11.57 1.27 13.39
N TRP A 489 -12.25 0.26 13.92
CA TRP A 489 -13.52 -0.25 13.36
C TRP A 489 -14.61 0.83 13.19
N LYS A 490 -14.68 1.81 14.10
CA LYS A 490 -15.65 2.92 13.98
C LYS A 490 -15.34 3.81 12.79
N LEU A 491 -14.05 4.07 12.56
CA LEU A 491 -13.60 4.83 11.39
C LEU A 491 -13.90 4.04 10.11
N LEU A 492 -13.69 2.73 10.12
CA LEU A 492 -14.02 1.88 8.96
C LEU A 492 -15.52 1.99 8.59
N VAL A 493 -16.42 1.97 9.57
CA VAL A 493 -17.85 2.15 9.29
C VAL A 493 -18.14 3.53 8.70
N ILE A 494 -17.51 4.58 9.21
CA ILE A 494 -17.69 5.95 8.71
C ILE A 494 -17.18 6.04 7.27
N GLU A 495 -15.96 5.58 6.98
CA GLU A 495 -15.36 5.61 5.64
C GLU A 495 -16.15 4.76 4.64
N PHE A 496 -16.64 3.59 5.06
CA PHE A 496 -17.51 2.74 4.23
C PHE A 496 -18.78 3.48 3.80
N VAL A 497 -19.47 4.11 4.76
CA VAL A 497 -20.70 4.89 4.47
C VAL A 497 -20.38 6.08 3.58
N LEU A 498 -19.28 6.80 3.84
CA LEU A 498 -18.85 7.92 2.99
C LEU A 498 -18.60 7.47 1.56
N CYS A 499 -17.92 6.33 1.35
CA CYS A 499 -17.70 5.76 0.02
C CYS A 499 -19.02 5.41 -0.68
N LEU A 500 -19.97 4.74 0.01
CA LEU A 500 -21.26 4.40 -0.59
C LEU A 500 -22.07 5.66 -0.99
N VAL A 501 -22.11 6.67 -0.12
CA VAL A 501 -22.80 7.94 -0.41
C VAL A 501 -22.16 8.64 -1.59
N ALA A 502 -20.83 8.73 -1.61
CA ALA A 502 -20.11 9.41 -2.68
C ALA A 502 -20.21 8.69 -4.03
N LEU A 503 -20.21 7.35 -4.04
CA LEU A 503 -20.48 6.59 -5.26
C LEU A 503 -21.90 6.87 -5.80
N GLY A 504 -22.89 6.99 -4.89
CA GLY A 504 -24.24 7.39 -5.28
C GLY A 504 -24.30 8.82 -5.83
N VAL A 505 -23.60 9.77 -5.21
CA VAL A 505 -23.47 11.16 -5.71
C VAL A 505 -22.76 11.18 -7.07
N GLY A 506 -21.75 10.36 -7.28
CA GLY A 506 -21.04 10.25 -8.56
C GLY A 506 -21.98 9.93 -9.73
N LEU A 507 -23.02 9.10 -9.52
CA LEU A 507 -24.02 8.79 -10.56
C LEU A 507 -24.89 10.00 -10.96
N LEU A 508 -24.95 11.04 -10.12
CA LEU A 508 -25.71 12.26 -10.41
C LEU A 508 -24.82 13.35 -11.04
N VAL A 509 -23.50 13.27 -10.84
CA VAL A 509 -22.54 14.30 -11.26
C VAL A 509 -21.88 13.96 -12.61
N TYR A 510 -21.74 12.68 -12.96
CA TYR A 510 -21.17 12.20 -14.23
C TYR A 510 -22.27 11.76 -15.18
#